data_d6e38deaece9385b429421459413573a
#
_entry.id   d6e38deaece9385b429421459413573a
#
_cell.length_a   1.000
_cell.length_b   1.000
_cell.length_c   1.000
_cell.angle_alpha   90.00
_cell.angle_beta   90.00
_cell.angle_gamma   90.00
#
_symmetry.space_group_name_H-M   'P 1'
#
loop_
_entity.id
_entity.type
_entity.pdbx_description
1 polymer ?
#
loop_
_entity_poly.entity_id
_entity_poly.type
_entity_poly.pdbx_seq_one_letter_code
_entity_poly.pdbx_strand_id
1 'polypeptide(L)'
;MTFYKQGNKGFSLIEVLIACTILSLSVLSLISASTKGLQVSRQALRQTQVAYLLEEGGEAVKSIRNDAWSNISGLTNGTTYYISFNTGTNKWTTSTTPNTIDSIFTRTVVISAVNRDSNDDIVTSGGTLDSLTKK
;
A
#
# COMPACT_ATOMS: atom_id res chain seq x y z
N MET A 1 77.94 -16.97 -9.08
CA MET A 1 76.68 -16.24 -8.89
C MET A 1 75.73 -16.73 -9.97
N THR A 2 74.77 -17.61 -9.64
CA THR A 2 73.86 -18.22 -10.61
C THR A 2 72.56 -17.46 -10.56
N PHE A 3 72.20 -16.69 -11.58
CA PHE A 3 70.93 -15.97 -11.68
C PHE A 3 69.84 -16.97 -12.12
N TYR A 4 68.88 -17.22 -11.21
CA TYR A 4 67.68 -17.97 -11.54
C TYR A 4 66.80 -17.09 -12.46
N LYS A 5 66.67 -17.51 -13.73
CA LYS A 5 65.79 -16.89 -14.71
C LYS A 5 64.37 -17.34 -14.37
N GLN A 6 63.54 -16.46 -13.72
CA GLN A 6 62.11 -16.69 -13.56
C GLN A 6 61.46 -16.71 -14.94
N GLY A 7 60.99 -17.87 -15.36
CA GLY A 7 60.21 -18.01 -16.58
C GLY A 7 58.83 -17.34 -16.38
N ASN A 8 58.53 -16.37 -17.20
CA ASN A 8 57.14 -15.80 -17.27
C ASN A 8 56.20 -16.92 -17.74
N LYS A 9 55.37 -17.42 -16.81
CA LYS A 9 54.26 -18.35 -17.14
C LYS A 9 53.13 -17.52 -17.70
N GLY A 10 52.87 -17.61 -19.00
CA GLY A 10 51.67 -17.02 -19.60
C GLY A 10 50.42 -17.74 -19.12
N PHE A 11 49.27 -17.01 -19.06
CA PHE A 11 47.96 -17.59 -18.73
C PHE A 11 47.58 -18.65 -19.79
N SER A 12 47.02 -19.77 -19.33
CA SER A 12 46.43 -20.79 -20.20
C SER A 12 45.07 -20.28 -20.72
N LEU A 13 44.76 -20.62 -21.97
CA LEU A 13 43.44 -20.26 -22.57
C LEU A 13 42.28 -20.80 -21.75
N ILE A 14 42.42 -21.97 -21.13
CA ILE A 14 41.41 -22.55 -20.24
C ILE A 14 41.19 -21.71 -18.96
N GLU A 15 42.27 -21.16 -18.42
CA GLU A 15 42.21 -20.32 -17.22
C GLU A 15 41.44 -18.99 -17.48
N VAL A 16 41.70 -18.41 -18.66
CA VAL A 16 40.92 -17.20 -19.08
C VAL A 16 39.44 -17.53 -19.29
N LEU A 17 39.11 -18.68 -19.89
CA LEU A 17 37.73 -19.12 -20.06
C LEU A 17 37.02 -19.32 -18.71
N ILE A 18 37.68 -19.99 -17.76
CA ILE A 18 37.12 -20.20 -16.42
C ILE A 18 36.91 -18.84 -15.70
N ALA A 19 37.87 -17.94 -15.76
CA ALA A 19 37.78 -16.63 -15.16
C ALA A 19 36.59 -15.82 -15.74
N CYS A 20 36.44 -15.83 -17.07
CA CYS A 20 35.32 -15.17 -17.75
C CYS A 20 33.96 -15.74 -17.35
N THR A 21 33.83 -17.06 -17.21
CA THR A 21 32.56 -17.68 -16.78
C THR A 21 32.21 -17.31 -15.35
N ILE A 22 33.17 -17.33 -14.43
CA ILE A 22 32.95 -16.93 -13.02
C ILE A 22 32.56 -15.46 -12.94
N LEU A 23 33.21 -14.57 -13.66
CA LEU A 23 32.87 -13.14 -13.70
C LEU A 23 31.47 -12.91 -14.26
N SER A 24 31.10 -13.59 -15.34
CA SER A 24 29.77 -13.47 -15.93
C SER A 24 28.65 -13.87 -14.96
N LEU A 25 28.81 -15.00 -14.26
CA LEU A 25 27.86 -15.48 -13.25
C LEU A 25 27.75 -14.50 -12.07
N SER A 26 28.88 -13.93 -11.64
CA SER A 26 28.92 -12.94 -10.56
C SER A 26 28.15 -11.68 -10.93
N VAL A 27 28.34 -11.15 -12.14
CA VAL A 27 27.62 -9.98 -12.64
C VAL A 27 26.12 -10.23 -12.73
N LEU A 28 25.69 -11.39 -13.27
CA LEU A 28 24.27 -11.74 -13.33
C LEU A 28 23.63 -11.83 -11.95
N SER A 29 24.34 -12.38 -10.97
CA SER A 29 23.87 -12.46 -9.58
C SER A 29 23.70 -11.07 -8.97
N LEU A 30 24.63 -10.16 -9.20
CA LEU A 30 24.55 -8.76 -8.71
C LEU A 30 23.37 -8.01 -9.33
N ILE A 31 23.13 -8.16 -10.64
CA ILE A 31 21.98 -7.54 -11.32
C ILE A 31 20.68 -8.08 -10.73
N SER A 32 20.58 -9.40 -10.53
CA SER A 32 19.39 -10.03 -9.94
C SER A 32 19.12 -9.54 -8.51
N ALA A 33 20.15 -9.44 -7.68
CA ALA A 33 20.05 -8.91 -6.32
C ALA A 33 19.61 -7.44 -6.32
N SER A 34 20.18 -6.61 -7.20
CA SER A 34 19.86 -5.19 -7.33
C SER A 34 18.41 -4.98 -7.76
N THR A 35 17.92 -5.72 -8.75
CA THR A 35 16.52 -5.62 -9.21
C THR A 35 15.53 -6.03 -8.12
N LYS A 36 15.84 -7.09 -7.36
CA LYS A 36 15.04 -7.48 -6.19
C LYS A 36 15.03 -6.42 -5.10
N GLY A 37 16.17 -5.82 -4.80
CA GLY A 37 16.27 -4.71 -3.84
C GLY A 37 15.38 -3.52 -4.23
N LEU A 38 15.38 -3.13 -5.50
CA LEU A 38 14.52 -2.07 -6.01
C LEU A 38 13.02 -2.43 -5.93
N GLN A 39 12.65 -3.68 -6.22
CA GLN A 39 11.26 -4.14 -6.08
C GLN A 39 10.78 -4.04 -4.63
N VAL A 40 11.58 -4.54 -3.68
CA VAL A 40 11.25 -4.47 -2.25
C VAL A 40 11.14 -3.03 -1.78
N SER A 41 12.06 -2.17 -2.18
CA SER A 41 12.02 -0.74 -1.84
C SER A 41 10.74 -0.05 -2.35
N ARG A 42 10.37 -0.30 -3.61
CA ARG A 42 9.11 0.24 -4.19
C ARG A 42 7.87 -0.30 -3.48
N GLN A 43 7.88 -1.58 -3.09
CA GLN A 43 6.78 -2.17 -2.35
C GLN A 43 6.65 -1.55 -0.96
N ALA A 44 7.75 -1.37 -0.23
CA ALA A 44 7.76 -0.71 1.07
C ALA A 44 7.23 0.74 0.98
N LEU A 45 7.65 1.49 -0.03
CA LEU A 45 7.13 2.84 -0.28
C LEU A 45 5.61 2.83 -0.50
N ARG A 46 5.10 1.92 -1.34
CA ARG A 46 3.65 1.80 -1.58
C ARG A 46 2.88 1.43 -0.32
N GLN A 47 3.40 0.53 0.51
CA GLN A 47 2.77 0.17 1.79
C GLN A 47 2.69 1.37 2.73
N THR A 48 3.74 2.18 2.81
CA THR A 48 3.75 3.42 3.59
C THR A 48 2.71 4.42 3.05
N GLN A 49 2.63 4.60 1.74
CA GLN A 49 1.62 5.47 1.11
C GLN A 49 0.19 4.99 1.44
N VAL A 50 -0.07 3.67 1.36
CA VAL A 50 -1.38 3.09 1.71
C VAL A 50 -1.73 3.37 3.16
N ALA A 51 -0.78 3.24 4.10
CA ALA A 51 -1.02 3.53 5.52
C ALA A 51 -1.45 4.99 5.73
N TYR A 52 -0.75 5.95 5.13
CA TYR A 52 -1.14 7.36 5.20
C TYR A 52 -2.50 7.64 4.55
N LEU A 53 -2.79 7.02 3.40
CA LEU A 53 -4.09 7.18 2.73
C LEU A 53 -5.25 6.59 3.54
N LEU A 54 -5.01 5.53 4.31
CA LEU A 54 -6.02 4.96 5.22
C LEU A 54 -6.25 5.88 6.43
N GLU A 55 -5.19 6.42 7.02
CA GLU A 55 -5.28 7.39 8.11
C GLU A 55 -6.03 8.65 7.66
N GLU A 56 -5.64 9.24 6.53
CA GLU A 56 -6.34 10.35 5.91
C GLU A 56 -7.82 10.02 5.64
N GLY A 57 -8.11 8.80 5.18
CA GLY A 57 -9.47 8.32 4.97
C GLY A 57 -10.31 8.31 6.24
N GLY A 58 -9.72 7.86 7.36
CA GLY A 58 -10.37 7.90 8.67
C GLY A 58 -10.67 9.33 9.14
N GLU A 59 -9.71 10.23 8.97
CA GLU A 59 -9.92 11.66 9.31
C GLU A 59 -10.91 12.33 8.37
N ALA A 60 -10.94 11.98 7.09
CA ALA A 60 -11.94 12.46 6.13
C ALA A 60 -13.35 12.06 6.53
N VAL A 61 -13.58 10.80 6.93
CA VAL A 61 -14.90 10.35 7.43
C VAL A 61 -15.31 11.10 8.69
N LYS A 62 -14.38 11.31 9.62
CA LYS A 62 -14.64 12.13 10.84
C LYS A 62 -15.00 13.56 10.47
N SER A 63 -14.31 14.16 9.50
CA SER A 63 -14.60 15.51 9.01
C SER A 63 -16.00 15.59 8.40
N ILE A 64 -16.38 14.63 7.52
CA ILE A 64 -17.72 14.55 6.92
C ILE A 64 -18.80 14.44 8.00
N ARG A 65 -18.59 13.59 9.00
CA ARG A 65 -19.50 13.44 10.14
C ARG A 65 -19.63 14.73 10.96
N ASN A 66 -18.52 15.41 11.22
CA ASN A 66 -18.48 16.62 12.05
C ASN A 66 -19.11 17.83 11.33
N ASP A 67 -19.08 17.83 9.99
CA ASP A 67 -19.77 18.86 9.19
C ASP A 67 -21.30 18.74 9.36
N ALA A 68 -21.85 17.53 9.23
CA ALA A 68 -23.24 17.22 9.61
C ALA A 68 -23.39 15.68 9.75
N TRP A 69 -24.06 15.23 10.83
CA TRP A 69 -24.35 13.80 11.02
C TRP A 69 -25.14 13.19 9.86
N SER A 70 -26.03 13.95 9.26
CA SER A 70 -26.83 13.55 8.09
C SER A 70 -25.98 13.09 6.90
N ASN A 71 -24.74 13.59 6.76
CA ASN A 71 -23.83 13.20 5.70
C ASN A 71 -23.37 11.74 5.81
N ILE A 72 -23.42 11.16 7.01
CA ILE A 72 -23.08 9.74 7.27
C ILE A 72 -24.35 8.92 7.49
N SER A 73 -25.31 9.41 8.29
CA SER A 73 -26.54 8.68 8.63
C SER A 73 -27.43 8.44 7.40
N GLY A 74 -27.40 9.34 6.42
CA GLY A 74 -28.14 9.24 5.16
C GLY A 74 -27.53 8.28 4.15
N LEU A 75 -26.31 7.76 4.38
CA LEU A 75 -25.68 6.81 3.47
C LEU A 75 -26.34 5.44 3.56
N THR A 76 -26.50 4.79 2.40
CA THR A 76 -27.09 3.45 2.32
C THR A 76 -26.14 2.41 2.89
N ASN A 77 -26.60 1.60 3.83
CA ASN A 77 -25.81 0.53 4.42
C ASN A 77 -25.39 -0.50 3.38
N GLY A 78 -24.13 -0.97 3.46
CA GLY A 78 -23.56 -1.95 2.56
C GLY A 78 -23.12 -1.42 1.19
N THR A 79 -23.38 -0.13 0.92
CA THR A 79 -22.94 0.51 -0.33
C THR A 79 -21.49 0.97 -0.22
N THR A 80 -20.74 0.76 -1.28
CA THR A 80 -19.35 1.25 -1.39
C THR A 80 -19.37 2.72 -1.79
N TYR A 81 -18.73 3.55 -0.97
CA TYR A 81 -18.53 4.98 -1.25
C TYR A 81 -17.04 5.28 -1.45
N TYR A 82 -16.75 6.25 -2.30
CA TYR A 82 -15.42 6.80 -2.55
C TYR A 82 -15.32 8.16 -1.88
N ILE A 83 -14.20 8.40 -1.20
CA ILE A 83 -13.95 9.65 -0.48
C ILE A 83 -13.04 10.53 -1.32
N SER A 84 -13.43 11.77 -1.53
CA SER A 84 -12.65 12.77 -2.24
C SER A 84 -12.71 14.13 -1.55
N PHE A 85 -11.64 14.91 -1.69
CA PHE A 85 -11.61 16.28 -1.24
C PHE A 85 -12.09 17.21 -2.36
N ASN A 86 -13.12 17.99 -2.09
CA ASN A 86 -13.63 18.99 -3.03
C ASN A 86 -12.94 20.32 -2.77
N THR A 87 -12.04 20.71 -3.67
CA THR A 87 -11.28 21.95 -3.57
C THR A 87 -12.12 23.21 -3.74
N GLY A 88 -13.28 23.13 -4.43
CA GLY A 88 -14.18 24.25 -4.61
C GLY A 88 -14.96 24.63 -3.33
N THR A 89 -15.29 23.63 -2.51
CA THR A 89 -15.99 23.82 -1.23
C THR A 89 -15.09 23.68 -0.02
N ASN A 90 -13.84 23.25 -0.23
CA ASN A 90 -12.85 22.95 0.80
C ASN A 90 -13.36 21.93 1.83
N LYS A 91 -14.08 20.90 1.35
CA LYS A 91 -14.70 19.87 2.19
C LYS A 91 -14.44 18.47 1.63
N TRP A 92 -14.41 17.50 2.53
CA TRP A 92 -14.46 16.09 2.18
C TRP A 92 -15.89 15.69 1.79
N THR A 93 -16.00 14.86 0.76
CA THR A 93 -17.29 14.38 0.23
C THR A 93 -17.23 12.89 -0.05
N THR A 94 -18.41 12.25 -0.03
CA THR A 94 -18.60 10.87 -0.46
C THR A 94 -19.32 10.82 -1.81
N SER A 95 -18.96 9.85 -2.66
CA SER A 95 -19.59 9.62 -3.95
C SER A 95 -19.67 8.11 -4.22
N THR A 96 -20.63 7.67 -5.02
CA THR A 96 -20.68 6.30 -5.55
C THR A 96 -19.87 6.15 -6.83
N THR A 97 -19.38 7.25 -7.40
CA THR A 97 -18.53 7.22 -8.59
C THR A 97 -17.08 6.93 -8.17
N PRO A 98 -16.46 5.89 -8.76
CA PRO A 98 -15.06 5.56 -8.48
C PRO A 98 -14.13 6.75 -8.75
N ASN A 99 -13.19 6.97 -7.83
CA ASN A 99 -12.08 7.87 -8.03
C ASN A 99 -10.76 7.19 -7.67
N THR A 100 -9.68 7.59 -8.33
CA THR A 100 -8.33 7.10 -8.07
C THR A 100 -7.46 8.22 -7.53
N ILE A 101 -6.60 7.87 -6.58
CA ILE A 101 -5.59 8.74 -5.99
C ILE A 101 -4.28 8.38 -6.66
N ASP A 102 -3.57 9.37 -7.22
CA ASP A 102 -2.31 9.21 -7.96
C ASP A 102 -2.36 8.13 -9.05
N SER A 103 -3.54 7.90 -9.64
CA SER A 103 -3.78 6.88 -10.68
C SER A 103 -3.41 5.43 -10.27
N ILE A 104 -3.17 5.17 -8.98
CA ILE A 104 -2.71 3.87 -8.46
C ILE A 104 -3.63 3.35 -7.37
N PHE A 105 -4.09 4.23 -6.47
CA PHE A 105 -4.84 3.84 -5.29
C PHE A 105 -6.31 4.16 -5.42
N THR A 106 -7.15 3.30 -4.86
CA THR A 106 -8.59 3.55 -4.69
C THR A 106 -8.92 3.42 -3.22
N ARG A 107 -9.53 4.45 -2.65
CA ARG A 107 -9.96 4.46 -1.25
C ARG A 107 -11.47 4.39 -1.18
N THR A 108 -11.97 3.40 -0.45
CA THR A 108 -13.41 3.17 -0.28
C THR A 108 -13.78 3.13 1.19
N VAL A 109 -15.03 3.47 1.47
CA VAL A 109 -15.68 3.29 2.76
C VAL A 109 -17.02 2.59 2.56
N VAL A 110 -17.34 1.67 3.45
CA VAL A 110 -18.65 1.02 3.52
C VAL A 110 -19.22 1.30 4.88
N ILE A 111 -20.45 1.80 4.91
CA ILE A 111 -21.17 2.09 6.15
C ILE A 111 -22.13 0.94 6.43
N SER A 112 -22.15 0.49 7.67
CA SER A 112 -23.04 -0.58 8.12
C SER A 112 -23.87 -0.15 9.31
N ALA A 113 -25.04 -0.73 9.44
CA ALA A 113 -25.89 -0.56 10.62
C ALA A 113 -25.25 -1.19 11.86
N VAL A 114 -25.64 -0.66 13.00
CA VAL A 114 -25.25 -1.18 14.32
C VAL A 114 -26.53 -1.64 15.04
N ASN A 115 -26.50 -2.82 15.65
CA ASN A 115 -27.54 -3.30 16.54
C ASN A 115 -27.01 -3.28 17.97
N ARG A 116 -27.93 -2.98 18.92
CA ARG A 116 -27.64 -3.04 20.37
C ARG A 116 -28.57 -4.04 21.05
N ASP A 117 -28.06 -4.69 22.06
CA ASP A 117 -28.84 -5.58 22.94
C ASP A 117 -29.58 -4.80 24.04
N SER A 118 -30.20 -5.54 24.98
CA SER A 118 -30.93 -4.95 26.10
C SER A 118 -30.02 -4.23 27.13
N ASN A 119 -28.71 -4.46 27.08
CA ASN A 119 -27.72 -3.80 27.93
C ASN A 119 -27.04 -2.61 27.26
N ASP A 120 -27.53 -2.23 26.06
CA ASP A 120 -26.94 -1.17 25.21
C ASP A 120 -25.57 -1.53 24.62
N ASP A 121 -25.19 -2.82 24.63
CA ASP A 121 -23.95 -3.31 24.04
C ASP A 121 -24.13 -3.54 22.53
N ILE A 122 -23.09 -3.19 21.75
CA ILE A 122 -23.07 -3.45 20.31
C ILE A 122 -22.95 -4.95 20.04
N VAL A 123 -23.93 -5.49 19.30
CA VAL A 123 -23.96 -6.92 18.95
C VAL A 123 -23.86 -7.13 17.44
N THR A 124 -23.30 -8.26 17.03
CA THR A 124 -23.12 -8.63 15.62
C THR A 124 -24.34 -9.32 15.03
N SER A 125 -25.22 -9.86 15.88
CA SER A 125 -26.47 -10.55 15.49
C SER A 125 -27.54 -10.34 16.55
N GLY A 126 -28.79 -10.27 16.15
CA GLY A 126 -29.90 -9.94 17.07
C GLY A 126 -29.90 -8.47 17.47
N GLY A 127 -30.55 -8.17 18.61
CA GLY A 127 -30.67 -6.81 19.13
C GLY A 127 -31.62 -5.90 18.35
N THR A 128 -31.64 -4.63 18.73
CA THR A 128 -32.44 -3.57 18.10
C THR A 128 -31.53 -2.65 17.27
N LEU A 129 -32.00 -2.25 16.10
CA LEU A 129 -31.26 -1.31 15.24
C LEU A 129 -31.04 0.03 15.95
N ASP A 130 -29.78 0.42 16.08
CA ASP A 130 -29.41 1.75 16.55
C ASP A 130 -29.30 2.71 15.37
N SER A 131 -30.24 3.67 15.30
CA SER A 131 -30.25 4.69 14.24
C SER A 131 -29.23 5.81 14.45
N LEU A 132 -28.67 5.93 15.66
CA LEU A 132 -27.72 6.98 16.05
C LEU A 132 -26.27 6.54 15.87
N THR A 133 -26.02 5.28 15.54
CA THR A 133 -24.67 4.73 15.38
C THR A 133 -24.53 4.04 14.01
N LYS A 134 -23.38 4.22 13.40
CA LYS A 134 -22.95 3.53 12.18
C LYS A 134 -21.53 2.96 12.38
N LYS A 135 -21.22 1.86 11.74
CA LYS A 135 -19.87 1.27 11.70
C LYS A 135 -19.37 1.13 10.26
#